data_22d981e59e17164614beec4b544903b5
#
_entry.id   22d981e59e17164614beec4b544903b5
#
_cell.length_a   1.000
_cell.length_b   1.000
_cell.length_c   1.000
_cell.angle_alpha   90.00
_cell.angle_beta   90.00
_cell.angle_gamma   90.00
#
_symmetry.space_group_name_H-M   'P 1'
#
loop_
_entity.id
_entity.type
_entity.pdbx_description
1 polymer ?
#
loop_
_entity_poly.entity_id
_entity_poly.type
_entity_poly.pdbx_seq_one_letter_code
_entity_poly.pdbx_strand_id
1 'polypeptide(L)'
;MTFEIVFVLLSLLGMVAALIADKMRPGMILFSVVVLFLCAGILTPKEMLEGFSNKGMITVALLFLVSEGIRQSGTLGQVIKKLLPQGKTTVFKAQLRILPSVAFISAFLNNTPVVVIFAPIIKHWAKSVNLPATKFLIPLSYVTILGGICTLIGTSTNLVVHGMILEAGFEGFSMFELGKVGIFIAIAGIIYIFLFSKRLLPDARPDTAVPDEEVEEGEKLHRVEAVLGARFPGINKKLKDFNFQRHYGAEVKEIKTRNGQRFVSNLEEVVLHEGDTLVVMADDTFIPTWGESSVFVLLTNGNEPDTSGKKKRWFALLLLVLMIVGATVGELPVTKEMFPDIKLDMFFFVSITTIIMAWTNLFPARKYTKYISWDILITIACAFAISKAMVNSGVADCVAGFIIGLSDDYGPHVLLAILFVITNLFTELITNNAAAALAFPLALSISAQLGVSPTPFFVVICMAASASFSTPIGYQTNLIVQGIGNYKFTDFVRIGLPLNIITFLISVILIPLIWNF
;
A
#
# COMPACT_ATOMS: atom_id res chain seq x y z
N MET A 1 13.04 35.14 -4.81
CA MET A 1 12.34 34.17 -3.93
C MET A 1 11.89 34.91 -2.68
N THR A 2 10.60 34.85 -2.38
CA THR A 2 10.06 35.41 -1.12
C THR A 2 10.50 34.57 0.07
N PHE A 3 10.46 35.13 1.29
CA PHE A 3 10.78 34.37 2.51
C PHE A 3 9.92 33.11 2.64
N GLU A 4 8.65 33.20 2.28
CA GLU A 4 7.69 32.07 2.33
C GLU A 4 8.11 30.91 1.42
N ILE A 5 8.53 31.18 0.19
CA ILE A 5 9.03 30.16 -0.76
C ILE A 5 10.22 29.41 -0.16
N VAL A 6 11.21 30.16 0.36
CA VAL A 6 12.42 29.54 0.94
C VAL A 6 12.07 28.73 2.18
N PHE A 7 11.22 29.25 3.05
CA PHE A 7 10.78 28.57 4.27
C PHE A 7 10.06 27.25 3.96
N VAL A 8 9.08 27.27 3.03
CA VAL A 8 8.34 26.06 2.63
C VAL A 8 9.26 25.04 1.96
N LEU A 9 10.14 25.46 1.04
CA LEU A 9 11.11 24.56 0.39
C LEU A 9 12.02 23.88 1.42
N LEU A 10 12.58 24.64 2.35
CA LEU A 10 13.46 24.07 3.40
C LEU A 10 12.68 23.13 4.31
N SER A 11 11.44 23.47 4.66
CA SER A 11 10.56 22.61 5.47
C SER A 11 10.23 21.28 4.74
N LEU A 12 9.94 21.33 3.44
CA LEU A 12 9.69 20.14 2.61
C LEU A 12 10.94 19.28 2.47
N LEU A 13 12.12 19.88 2.27
CA LEU A 13 13.39 19.14 2.24
C LEU A 13 13.67 18.48 3.61
N GLY A 14 13.45 19.20 4.70
CA GLY A 14 13.55 18.67 6.06
C GLY A 14 12.57 17.53 6.31
N MET A 15 11.33 17.64 5.80
CA MET A 15 10.32 16.58 5.85
C MET A 15 10.78 15.32 5.13
N VAL A 16 11.28 15.45 3.90
CA VAL A 16 11.79 14.30 3.11
C VAL A 16 12.98 13.66 3.83
N ALA A 17 13.91 14.47 4.35
CA ALA A 17 15.04 13.95 5.14
C ALA A 17 14.57 13.21 6.41
N ALA A 18 13.55 13.73 7.11
CA ALA A 18 12.98 13.08 8.28
C ALA A 18 12.25 11.77 7.94
N LEU A 19 11.54 11.73 6.80
CA LEU A 19 10.90 10.51 6.29
C LEU A 19 11.93 9.42 5.93
N ILE A 20 13.03 9.81 5.28
CA ILE A 20 14.13 8.89 4.94
C ILE A 20 14.85 8.39 6.21
N ALA A 21 14.98 9.25 7.23
CA ALA A 21 15.59 8.87 8.52
C ALA A 21 14.77 7.85 9.31
N ASP A 22 13.46 7.69 8.99
CA ASP A 22 12.53 6.68 9.54
C ASP A 22 12.52 6.57 11.08
N LYS A 23 12.70 7.72 11.76
CA LYS A 23 12.68 7.80 13.23
C LYS A 23 11.29 7.97 13.82
N MET A 24 10.36 8.50 13.03
CA MET A 24 9.00 8.79 13.42
C MET A 24 8.03 8.34 12.33
N ARG A 25 6.78 8.10 12.70
CA ARG A 25 5.73 7.72 11.73
C ARG A 25 5.51 8.84 10.71
N PRO A 26 5.27 8.49 9.43
CA PRO A 26 5.04 9.47 8.36
C PRO A 26 3.97 10.50 8.70
N GLY A 27 2.82 10.06 9.23
CA GLY A 27 1.74 10.97 9.62
C GLY A 27 2.17 12.03 10.62
N MET A 28 3.01 11.66 11.60
CA MET A 28 3.52 12.62 12.61
C MET A 28 4.52 13.61 12.02
N ILE A 29 5.35 13.17 11.08
CA ILE A 29 6.32 14.04 10.39
C ILE A 29 5.56 15.08 9.55
N LEU A 30 4.58 14.63 8.74
CA LEU A 30 3.76 15.52 7.93
C LEU A 30 2.97 16.49 8.82
N PHE A 31 2.36 15.99 9.90
CA PHE A 31 1.63 16.83 10.85
C PHE A 31 2.51 17.90 11.47
N SER A 32 3.75 17.57 11.84
CA SER A 32 4.73 18.55 12.36
C SER A 32 5.01 19.67 11.36
N VAL A 33 5.16 19.32 10.08
CA VAL A 33 5.39 20.31 9.00
C VAL A 33 4.15 21.20 8.80
N VAL A 34 2.95 20.62 8.83
CA VAL A 34 1.70 21.37 8.74
C VAL A 34 1.56 22.37 9.91
N VAL A 35 1.92 21.95 11.12
CA VAL A 35 1.96 22.84 12.30
C VAL A 35 2.99 23.97 12.12
N LEU A 36 4.16 23.68 11.53
CA LEU A 36 5.13 24.73 11.19
C LEU A 36 4.56 25.75 10.21
N PHE A 37 3.84 25.30 9.18
CA PHE A 37 3.17 26.20 8.23
C PHE A 37 2.05 27.01 8.85
N LEU A 38 1.31 26.44 9.79
CA LEU A 38 0.31 27.17 10.58
C LEU A 38 0.96 28.25 11.43
N CYS A 39 2.05 27.92 12.15
CA CYS A 39 2.79 28.89 12.99
C CYS A 39 3.45 30.02 12.17
N ALA A 40 3.85 29.72 10.93
CA ALA A 40 4.40 30.70 10.00
C ALA A 40 3.33 31.57 9.30
N GLY A 41 2.04 31.30 9.53
CA GLY A 41 0.94 32.02 8.91
C GLY A 41 0.71 31.70 7.41
N ILE A 42 1.34 30.65 6.90
CA ILE A 42 1.17 30.17 5.51
C ILE A 42 -0.16 29.45 5.34
N LEU A 43 -0.60 28.74 6.38
CA LEU A 43 -1.88 28.07 6.48
C LEU A 43 -2.77 28.70 7.53
N THR A 44 -4.05 28.79 7.23
CA THR A 44 -5.08 29.10 8.25
C THR A 44 -5.51 27.80 8.97
N PRO A 45 -6.08 27.89 10.20
CA PRO A 45 -6.65 26.72 10.87
C PRO A 45 -7.70 25.98 10.04
N LYS A 46 -8.48 26.70 9.25
CA LYS A 46 -9.48 26.12 8.35
C LYS A 46 -8.82 25.27 7.28
N GLU A 47 -7.83 25.81 6.58
CA GLU A 47 -7.11 25.08 5.52
C GLU A 47 -6.37 23.85 6.08
N MET A 48 -5.81 23.94 7.27
CA MET A 48 -5.21 22.80 7.97
C MET A 48 -6.20 21.67 8.20
N LEU A 49 -7.46 21.99 8.52
CA LEU A 49 -8.50 21.03 8.88
C LEU A 49 -9.29 20.50 7.67
N GLU A 50 -9.27 21.19 6.53
CA GLU A 50 -9.99 20.78 5.31
C GLU A 50 -9.67 19.34 4.89
N GLY A 51 -8.40 18.93 4.97
CA GLY A 51 -7.98 17.58 4.67
C GLY A 51 -8.64 16.48 5.53
N PHE A 52 -8.98 16.79 6.79
CA PHE A 52 -9.65 15.86 7.71
C PHE A 52 -11.13 15.65 7.40
N SER A 53 -11.77 16.58 6.71
CA SER A 53 -13.17 16.50 6.25
C SER A 53 -13.27 16.09 4.79
N ASN A 54 -12.16 15.78 4.14
CA ASN A 54 -12.13 15.40 2.73
C ASN A 54 -12.84 14.06 2.50
N LYS A 55 -13.72 14.04 1.49
CA LYS A 55 -14.51 12.86 1.12
C LYS A 55 -13.65 11.65 0.75
N GLY A 56 -12.52 11.87 0.06
CA GLY A 56 -11.59 10.81 -0.32
C GLY A 56 -10.97 10.15 0.92
N MET A 57 -10.54 10.95 1.90
CA MET A 57 -9.96 10.46 3.17
C MET A 57 -10.97 9.61 3.95
N ILE A 58 -12.23 10.06 4.06
CA ILE A 58 -13.28 9.28 4.75
C ILE A 58 -13.59 8.00 3.97
N THR A 59 -13.61 8.04 2.63
CA THR A 59 -13.80 6.84 1.80
C THR A 59 -12.71 5.80 2.07
N VAL A 60 -11.44 6.21 2.19
CA VAL A 60 -10.33 5.33 2.55
C VAL A 60 -10.57 4.69 3.93
N ALA A 61 -10.99 5.46 4.92
CA ALA A 61 -11.29 4.95 6.26
C ALA A 61 -12.37 3.86 6.24
N LEU A 62 -13.44 4.08 5.49
CA LEU A 62 -14.53 3.12 5.33
C LEU A 62 -14.09 1.87 4.56
N LEU A 63 -13.26 2.01 3.53
CA LEU A 63 -12.70 0.89 2.78
C LEU A 63 -11.76 0.01 3.62
N PHE A 64 -11.06 0.56 4.62
CA PHE A 64 -10.36 -0.28 5.59
C PHE A 64 -11.32 -1.20 6.35
N LEU A 65 -12.49 -0.71 6.74
CA LEU A 65 -13.50 -1.51 7.44
C LEU A 65 -14.14 -2.57 6.53
N VAL A 66 -14.44 -2.23 5.28
CA VAL A 66 -14.92 -3.19 4.28
C VAL A 66 -13.88 -4.28 4.03
N SER A 67 -12.61 -3.91 3.83
CA SER A 67 -11.50 -4.85 3.64
C SER A 67 -11.34 -5.78 4.84
N GLU A 68 -11.51 -5.25 6.05
CA GLU A 68 -11.49 -6.05 7.28
C GLU A 68 -12.66 -7.03 7.34
N GLY A 69 -13.87 -6.61 6.95
CA GLY A 69 -15.03 -7.49 6.87
C GLY A 69 -14.80 -8.66 5.90
N ILE A 70 -14.20 -8.40 4.74
CA ILE A 70 -13.81 -9.44 3.78
C ILE A 70 -12.74 -10.37 4.37
N ARG A 71 -11.72 -9.80 5.03
CA ARG A 71 -10.65 -10.56 5.67
C ARG A 71 -11.20 -11.52 6.73
N GLN A 72 -12.02 -11.03 7.65
CA GLN A 72 -12.59 -11.82 8.74
C GLN A 72 -13.63 -12.85 8.27
N SER A 73 -14.23 -12.66 7.11
CA SER A 73 -15.10 -13.67 6.51
C SER A 73 -14.36 -14.95 6.10
N GLY A 74 -13.01 -14.93 6.04
CA GLY A 74 -12.19 -16.05 5.58
C GLY A 74 -12.28 -16.31 4.08
N THR A 75 -12.92 -15.41 3.33
CA THR A 75 -13.13 -15.54 1.87
C THR A 75 -11.82 -15.61 1.12
N LEU A 76 -10.88 -14.70 1.42
CA LEU A 76 -9.61 -14.60 0.71
C LEU A 76 -8.75 -15.85 0.90
N GLY A 77 -8.67 -16.37 2.14
CA GLY A 77 -7.94 -17.60 2.45
C GLY A 77 -8.47 -18.82 1.68
N GLN A 78 -9.79 -18.92 1.49
CA GLN A 78 -10.36 -20.01 0.68
C GLN A 78 -10.14 -19.82 -0.82
N VAL A 79 -10.23 -18.60 -1.32
CA VAL A 79 -9.99 -18.33 -2.74
C VAL A 79 -8.57 -18.72 -3.10
N ILE A 80 -7.55 -18.29 -2.32
CA ILE A 80 -6.17 -18.64 -2.60
C ILE A 80 -5.92 -20.16 -2.50
N LYS A 81 -6.47 -20.83 -1.47
CA LYS A 81 -6.34 -22.31 -1.34
C LYS A 81 -6.89 -23.05 -2.55
N LYS A 82 -7.96 -22.57 -3.19
CA LYS A 82 -8.52 -23.15 -4.43
C LYS A 82 -7.67 -22.82 -5.66
N LEU A 83 -6.99 -21.69 -5.67
CA LEU A 83 -6.11 -21.28 -6.77
C LEU A 83 -4.78 -22.04 -6.76
N LEU A 84 -4.32 -22.48 -5.60
CA LEU A 84 -3.06 -23.22 -5.47
C LEU A 84 -3.15 -24.60 -6.13
N PRO A 85 -2.23 -24.94 -7.05
CA PRO A 85 -2.19 -26.26 -7.68
C PRO A 85 -1.95 -27.36 -6.64
N GLN A 86 -2.69 -28.46 -6.77
CA GLN A 86 -2.46 -29.66 -5.98
C GLN A 86 -1.50 -30.61 -6.70
N GLY A 87 -0.55 -31.20 -5.97
CA GLY A 87 0.42 -32.14 -6.51
C GLY A 87 1.62 -31.49 -7.22
N LYS A 88 2.38 -32.29 -7.99
CA LYS A 88 3.61 -31.83 -8.67
C LYS A 88 3.30 -30.76 -9.70
N THR A 89 3.91 -29.60 -9.55
CA THR A 89 3.76 -28.44 -10.45
C THR A 89 5.11 -27.78 -10.69
N THR A 90 5.16 -26.85 -11.63
CA THR A 90 6.34 -26.02 -11.90
C THR A 90 6.08 -24.58 -11.47
N VAL A 91 7.15 -23.81 -11.19
CA VAL A 91 7.04 -22.37 -10.84
C VAL A 91 6.18 -21.63 -11.86
N PHE A 92 6.43 -21.82 -13.16
CA PHE A 92 5.70 -21.15 -14.23
C PHE A 92 4.19 -21.48 -14.23
N LYS A 93 3.82 -22.77 -14.15
CA LYS A 93 2.41 -23.19 -14.14
C LYS A 93 1.68 -22.65 -12.90
N ALA A 94 2.35 -22.63 -11.74
CA ALA A 94 1.77 -22.10 -10.52
C ALA A 94 1.60 -20.59 -10.60
N GLN A 95 2.62 -19.86 -11.06
CA GLN A 95 2.53 -18.41 -11.25
C GLN A 95 1.40 -18.04 -12.22
N LEU A 96 1.28 -18.74 -13.35
CA LEU A 96 0.24 -18.48 -14.36
C LEU A 96 -1.17 -18.58 -13.78
N ARG A 97 -1.39 -19.44 -12.80
CA ARG A 97 -2.68 -19.58 -12.13
C ARG A 97 -2.90 -18.58 -10.99
N ILE A 98 -1.85 -18.30 -10.22
CA ILE A 98 -1.94 -17.49 -9.02
C ILE A 98 -1.93 -15.99 -9.36
N LEU A 99 -0.94 -15.53 -10.16
CA LEU A 99 -0.66 -14.09 -10.27
C LEU A 99 -1.79 -13.29 -10.95
N PRO A 100 -2.41 -13.72 -12.06
CA PRO A 100 -3.53 -12.98 -12.65
C PRO A 100 -4.74 -12.92 -11.73
N SER A 101 -5.02 -14.01 -11.00
CA SER A 101 -6.12 -14.06 -10.05
C SER A 101 -5.90 -13.12 -8.87
N VAL A 102 -4.67 -13.03 -8.38
CA VAL A 102 -4.30 -12.09 -7.30
C VAL A 102 -4.42 -10.65 -7.79
N ALA A 103 -3.92 -10.34 -8.98
CA ALA A 103 -4.06 -8.99 -9.57
C ALA A 103 -5.54 -8.60 -9.69
N PHE A 104 -6.40 -9.50 -10.16
CA PHE A 104 -7.84 -9.26 -10.25
C PHE A 104 -8.48 -8.99 -8.86
N ILE A 105 -8.13 -9.76 -7.85
CA ILE A 105 -8.64 -9.55 -6.48
C ILE A 105 -8.17 -8.22 -5.94
N SER A 106 -6.89 -7.88 -6.15
CA SER A 106 -6.29 -6.64 -5.65
C SER A 106 -6.79 -5.39 -6.37
N ALA A 107 -7.36 -5.52 -7.55
CA ALA A 107 -8.05 -4.40 -8.21
C ALA A 107 -9.24 -3.87 -7.40
N PHE A 108 -9.83 -4.69 -6.54
CA PHE A 108 -11.02 -4.34 -5.75
C PHE A 108 -10.80 -4.36 -4.24
N LEU A 109 -9.64 -4.77 -3.79
CA LEU A 109 -9.26 -4.81 -2.38
C LEU A 109 -7.89 -4.15 -2.22
N ASN A 110 -7.72 -3.43 -1.12
CA ASN A 110 -6.43 -2.81 -0.82
C ASN A 110 -5.30 -3.86 -0.80
N ASN A 111 -4.14 -3.50 -1.33
CA ASN A 111 -2.99 -4.39 -1.54
C ASN A 111 -2.52 -5.09 -0.25
N THR A 112 -2.42 -4.35 0.85
CA THR A 112 -1.86 -4.87 2.11
C THR A 112 -2.63 -6.07 2.66
N PRO A 113 -3.97 -6.05 2.85
CA PRO A 113 -4.73 -7.23 3.29
C PRO A 113 -4.55 -8.45 2.40
N VAL A 114 -4.46 -8.25 1.07
CA VAL A 114 -4.27 -9.35 0.11
C VAL A 114 -2.93 -10.04 0.35
N VAL A 115 -1.84 -9.26 0.46
CA VAL A 115 -0.50 -9.82 0.67
C VAL A 115 -0.37 -10.47 2.05
N VAL A 116 -0.90 -9.83 3.11
CA VAL A 116 -0.88 -10.37 4.49
C VAL A 116 -1.48 -11.77 4.56
N ILE A 117 -2.61 -11.99 3.85
CA ILE A 117 -3.29 -13.29 3.85
C ILE A 117 -2.60 -14.28 2.92
N PHE A 118 -2.22 -13.84 1.72
CA PHE A 118 -1.75 -14.78 0.69
C PHE A 118 -0.29 -15.20 0.86
N ALA A 119 0.58 -14.32 1.37
CA ALA A 119 2.00 -14.61 1.45
C ALA A 119 2.33 -15.81 2.36
N PRO A 120 1.78 -15.94 3.59
CA PRO A 120 2.00 -17.12 4.41
C PRO A 120 1.46 -18.39 3.77
N ILE A 121 0.25 -18.34 3.20
CA ILE A 121 -0.40 -19.49 2.56
C ILE A 121 0.44 -19.98 1.38
N ILE A 122 0.92 -19.05 0.54
CA ILE A 122 1.78 -19.37 -0.60
C ILE A 122 3.13 -19.92 -0.14
N LYS A 123 3.74 -19.35 0.92
CA LYS A 123 5.00 -19.86 1.49
C LYS A 123 4.86 -21.30 1.95
N HIS A 124 3.81 -21.58 2.73
CA HIS A 124 3.53 -22.94 3.23
C HIS A 124 3.25 -23.92 2.09
N TRP A 125 2.41 -23.53 1.12
CA TRP A 125 2.13 -24.33 -0.07
C TRP A 125 3.39 -24.59 -0.91
N ALA A 126 4.22 -23.59 -1.16
CA ALA A 126 5.45 -23.76 -1.93
C ALA A 126 6.38 -24.79 -1.27
N LYS A 127 6.49 -24.76 0.08
CA LYS A 127 7.23 -25.76 0.85
C LYS A 127 6.63 -27.16 0.67
N SER A 128 5.30 -27.32 0.69
CA SER A 128 4.62 -28.62 0.55
C SER A 128 4.79 -29.28 -0.83
N VAL A 129 5.02 -28.46 -1.88
CA VAL A 129 5.27 -28.97 -3.26
C VAL A 129 6.74 -28.91 -3.66
N ASN A 130 7.66 -28.67 -2.71
CA ASN A 130 9.11 -28.56 -2.91
C ASN A 130 9.49 -27.47 -3.95
N LEU A 131 8.81 -26.33 -3.96
CA LEU A 131 9.15 -25.18 -4.77
C LEU A 131 9.71 -24.05 -3.89
N PRO A 132 10.66 -23.24 -4.39
CA PRO A 132 11.19 -22.11 -3.64
C PRO A 132 10.14 -21.01 -3.50
N ALA A 133 9.74 -20.69 -2.27
CA ALA A 133 8.78 -19.64 -1.96
C ALA A 133 9.25 -18.26 -2.50
N THR A 134 10.55 -18.06 -2.58
CA THR A 134 11.19 -16.85 -3.14
C THR A 134 10.80 -16.55 -4.59
N LYS A 135 10.35 -17.55 -5.35
CA LYS A 135 9.85 -17.34 -6.72
C LYS A 135 8.41 -16.82 -6.76
N PHE A 136 7.71 -16.74 -5.62
CA PHE A 136 6.29 -16.38 -5.56
C PHE A 136 6.02 -15.10 -4.76
N LEU A 137 6.80 -14.81 -3.71
CA LEU A 137 6.45 -13.76 -2.75
C LEU A 137 6.67 -12.34 -3.30
N ILE A 138 7.81 -12.00 -3.92
CA ILE A 138 7.96 -10.71 -4.63
C ILE A 138 6.95 -10.60 -5.79
N PRO A 139 6.80 -11.60 -6.68
CA PRO A 139 5.73 -11.62 -7.66
C PRO A 139 4.35 -11.37 -7.10
N LEU A 140 4.00 -11.96 -5.94
CA LEU A 140 2.74 -11.69 -5.24
C LEU A 140 2.57 -10.21 -4.91
N SER A 141 3.57 -9.59 -4.27
CA SER A 141 3.52 -8.16 -3.95
C SER A 141 3.35 -7.30 -5.20
N TYR A 142 4.13 -7.57 -6.24
CA TYR A 142 4.09 -6.76 -7.46
C TYR A 142 2.77 -6.88 -8.22
N VAL A 143 2.20 -8.09 -8.31
CA VAL A 143 0.91 -8.24 -8.98
C VAL A 143 -0.26 -7.65 -8.18
N THR A 144 -0.16 -7.56 -6.85
CA THR A 144 -1.15 -6.82 -6.06
C THR A 144 -1.07 -5.33 -6.36
N ILE A 145 0.13 -4.76 -6.47
CA ILE A 145 0.33 -3.35 -6.85
C ILE A 145 -0.21 -3.11 -8.26
N LEU A 146 0.16 -3.96 -9.23
CA LEU A 146 -0.29 -3.88 -10.62
C LEU A 146 -1.82 -4.02 -10.75
N GLY A 147 -2.45 -4.88 -9.94
CA GLY A 147 -3.91 -4.97 -9.86
C GLY A 147 -4.53 -3.70 -9.25
N GLY A 148 -3.92 -3.20 -8.17
CA GLY A 148 -4.40 -2.02 -7.44
C GLY A 148 -4.48 -0.74 -8.26
N ILE A 149 -3.62 -0.56 -9.26
CA ILE A 149 -3.66 0.62 -10.14
C ILE A 149 -4.76 0.57 -11.21
N CYS A 150 -5.44 -0.58 -11.36
CA CYS A 150 -6.47 -0.74 -12.40
C CYS A 150 -7.83 -0.11 -12.04
N THR A 151 -8.08 0.19 -10.77
CA THR A 151 -9.34 0.79 -10.32
C THR A 151 -9.10 1.89 -9.31
N LEU A 152 -10.12 2.70 -9.08
CA LEU A 152 -10.07 3.78 -8.09
C LEU A 152 -9.82 3.25 -6.66
N ILE A 153 -10.40 2.10 -6.30
CA ILE A 153 -10.39 1.55 -4.93
C ILE A 153 -9.26 0.56 -4.64
N GLY A 154 -8.55 0.11 -5.67
CA GLY A 154 -7.51 -0.92 -5.51
C GLY A 154 -6.32 -0.46 -4.68
N THR A 155 -6.04 0.84 -4.64
CA THR A 155 -4.99 1.42 -3.79
C THR A 155 -5.45 2.74 -3.15
N SER A 156 -4.98 3.00 -1.92
CA SER A 156 -5.27 4.26 -1.21
C SER A 156 -4.74 5.49 -1.96
N THR A 157 -3.65 5.36 -2.69
CA THR A 157 -3.02 6.45 -3.45
C THR A 157 -3.97 7.04 -4.49
N ASN A 158 -4.71 6.19 -5.22
CA ASN A 158 -5.70 6.65 -6.21
C ASN A 158 -6.83 7.45 -5.56
N LEU A 159 -7.28 7.01 -4.38
CA LEU A 159 -8.32 7.72 -3.63
C LEU A 159 -7.82 9.05 -3.05
N VAL A 160 -6.53 9.12 -2.66
CA VAL A 160 -5.90 10.38 -2.23
C VAL A 160 -5.90 11.38 -3.36
N VAL A 161 -5.37 11.00 -4.53
CA VAL A 161 -5.33 11.88 -5.72
C VAL A 161 -6.74 12.26 -6.14
N HIS A 162 -7.68 11.32 -6.18
CA HIS A 162 -9.10 11.60 -6.47
C HIS A 162 -9.69 12.64 -5.52
N GLY A 163 -9.43 12.51 -4.21
CA GLY A 163 -9.87 13.50 -3.23
C GLY A 163 -9.28 14.89 -3.46
N MET A 164 -7.99 14.97 -3.82
CA MET A 164 -7.30 16.22 -4.15
C MET A 164 -7.86 16.87 -5.43
N ILE A 165 -8.20 16.07 -6.43
CA ILE A 165 -8.85 16.54 -7.66
C ILE A 165 -10.20 17.19 -7.36
N LEU A 166 -11.04 16.53 -6.55
CA LEU A 166 -12.35 17.05 -6.14
C LEU A 166 -12.23 18.36 -5.37
N GLU A 167 -11.24 18.48 -4.49
CA GLU A 167 -10.99 19.69 -3.71
C GLU A 167 -10.46 20.84 -4.56
N ALA A 168 -9.68 20.54 -5.60
CA ALA A 168 -9.23 21.51 -6.57
C ALA A 168 -10.35 21.98 -7.53
N GLY A 169 -11.59 21.45 -7.39
CA GLY A 169 -12.76 21.84 -8.18
C GLY A 169 -12.88 21.14 -9.51
N PHE A 170 -12.11 20.08 -9.78
CA PHE A 170 -12.20 19.28 -10.99
C PHE A 170 -13.09 18.05 -10.79
N GLU A 171 -13.51 17.44 -11.89
CA GLU A 171 -14.18 16.14 -11.84
C GLU A 171 -13.18 15.05 -11.40
N GLY A 172 -13.59 14.26 -10.41
CA GLY A 172 -12.79 13.13 -9.93
C GLY A 172 -12.79 11.96 -10.93
N PHE A 173 -11.94 10.97 -10.67
CA PHE A 173 -11.90 9.76 -11.49
C PHE A 173 -13.15 8.89 -11.27
N SER A 174 -13.66 8.32 -12.35
CA SER A 174 -14.63 7.23 -12.28
C SER A 174 -13.97 5.92 -11.81
N MET A 175 -14.78 4.94 -11.41
CA MET A 175 -14.33 3.67 -10.83
C MET A 175 -13.24 2.96 -11.64
N PHE A 176 -13.38 2.92 -12.97
CA PHE A 176 -12.49 2.20 -13.89
C PHE A 176 -11.65 3.11 -14.79
N GLU A 177 -11.66 4.41 -14.56
CA GLU A 177 -10.94 5.35 -15.42
C GLU A 177 -9.44 5.10 -15.48
N LEU A 178 -8.82 4.89 -14.33
CA LEU A 178 -7.41 4.55 -14.22
C LEU A 178 -7.07 3.22 -14.91
N GLY A 179 -8.06 2.34 -15.04
CA GLY A 179 -7.93 1.07 -15.75
C GLY A 179 -7.61 1.21 -17.23
N LYS A 180 -7.95 2.34 -17.87
CA LYS A 180 -7.62 2.60 -19.28
C LYS A 180 -6.11 2.50 -19.56
N VAL A 181 -5.26 2.81 -18.58
CA VAL A 181 -3.80 2.64 -18.64
C VAL A 181 -3.34 1.50 -17.73
N GLY A 182 -3.91 1.39 -16.52
CA GLY A 182 -3.52 0.42 -15.51
C GLY A 182 -3.57 -1.02 -16.00
N ILE A 183 -4.57 -1.40 -16.81
CA ILE A 183 -4.68 -2.76 -17.37
C ILE A 183 -3.50 -3.09 -18.28
N PHE A 184 -3.05 -2.16 -19.12
CA PHE A 184 -1.89 -2.38 -20.00
C PHE A 184 -0.60 -2.53 -19.19
N ILE A 185 -0.43 -1.70 -18.15
CA ILE A 185 0.70 -1.82 -17.23
C ILE A 185 0.65 -3.16 -16.49
N ALA A 186 -0.53 -3.57 -16.00
CA ALA A 186 -0.71 -4.84 -15.29
C ALA A 186 -0.40 -6.04 -16.19
N ILE A 187 -0.91 -6.06 -17.42
CA ILE A 187 -0.63 -7.14 -18.38
C ILE A 187 0.86 -7.21 -18.71
N ALA A 188 1.48 -6.08 -19.07
CA ALA A 188 2.91 -6.04 -19.38
C ALA A 188 3.77 -6.44 -18.18
N GLY A 189 3.44 -5.95 -16.97
CA GLY A 189 4.13 -6.30 -15.73
C GLY A 189 3.99 -7.78 -15.37
N ILE A 190 2.80 -8.36 -15.51
CA ILE A 190 2.58 -9.80 -15.29
C ILE A 190 3.38 -10.63 -16.29
N ILE A 191 3.38 -10.26 -17.57
CA ILE A 191 4.18 -10.94 -18.61
C ILE A 191 5.68 -10.85 -18.26
N TYR A 192 6.15 -9.66 -17.88
CA TYR A 192 7.52 -9.45 -17.45
C TYR A 192 7.89 -10.38 -16.27
N ILE A 193 7.03 -10.43 -15.25
CA ILE A 193 7.25 -11.29 -14.08
C ILE A 193 7.32 -12.77 -14.49
N PHE A 194 6.44 -13.25 -15.35
CA PHE A 194 6.46 -14.63 -15.85
C PHE A 194 7.75 -14.98 -16.57
N LEU A 195 8.26 -14.08 -17.40
CA LEU A 195 9.45 -14.33 -18.20
C LEU A 195 10.74 -14.29 -17.38
N PHE A 196 10.81 -13.35 -16.42
CA PHE A 196 12.08 -13.00 -15.77
C PHE A 196 12.18 -13.44 -14.29
N SER A 197 11.07 -13.67 -13.58
CA SER A 197 11.09 -14.00 -12.15
C SER A 197 11.95 -15.25 -11.85
N LYS A 198 11.89 -16.27 -12.71
CA LYS A 198 12.70 -17.48 -12.54
C LYS A 198 14.21 -17.20 -12.55
N ARG A 199 14.68 -16.23 -13.35
CA ARG A 199 16.11 -15.91 -13.52
C ARG A 199 16.58 -14.86 -12.52
N LEU A 200 15.75 -13.85 -12.25
CA LEU A 200 16.14 -12.68 -11.45
C LEU A 200 15.98 -12.91 -9.95
N LEU A 201 15.02 -13.74 -9.53
CA LEU A 201 14.81 -14.04 -8.12
C LEU A 201 15.70 -15.21 -7.68
N PRO A 202 16.16 -15.21 -6.41
CA PRO A 202 16.98 -16.28 -5.88
C PRO A 202 16.22 -17.62 -5.86
N ASP A 203 16.91 -18.72 -6.09
CA ASP A 203 16.45 -20.04 -5.67
C ASP A 203 16.43 -20.08 -4.14
N ALA A 204 15.81 -21.10 -3.54
CA ALA A 204 15.59 -21.12 -2.11
C ALA A 204 16.81 -20.61 -1.34
N ARG A 205 16.63 -19.53 -0.57
CA ARG A 205 17.57 -19.24 0.50
C ARG A 205 17.30 -20.26 1.58
N PRO A 206 18.33 -20.92 2.11
CA PRO A 206 18.10 -21.81 3.21
C PRO A 206 17.37 -20.98 4.30
N ASP A 207 16.10 -21.30 4.56
CA ASP A 207 15.64 -21.31 5.93
C ASP A 207 16.66 -22.26 6.55
N THR A 208 17.76 -21.74 7.06
CA THR A 208 18.53 -22.51 8.02
C THR A 208 17.58 -22.62 9.18
N ALA A 209 16.65 -23.55 9.01
CA ALA A 209 15.88 -24.05 10.10
C ALA A 209 16.94 -24.37 11.16
N VAL A 210 16.86 -23.72 12.29
CA VAL A 210 17.18 -24.44 13.51
C VAL A 210 16.37 -25.73 13.31
N PRO A 211 16.96 -26.92 13.26
CA PRO A 211 16.21 -28.15 13.16
C PRO A 211 15.07 -28.00 14.16
N ASP A 212 13.85 -28.43 13.80
CA ASP A 212 12.80 -28.57 14.79
C ASP A 212 13.48 -29.41 15.89
N GLU A 213 14.10 -28.74 16.87
CA GLU A 213 14.58 -29.41 18.07
C GLU A 213 13.31 -30.03 18.60
N GLU A 214 13.31 -31.35 18.63
CA GLU A 214 12.26 -32.15 19.23
C GLU A 214 11.99 -31.52 20.60
N VAL A 215 10.86 -30.78 20.64
CA VAL A 215 10.39 -30.12 21.85
C VAL A 215 10.15 -31.26 22.83
N GLU A 216 10.94 -31.30 23.89
CA GLU A 216 10.70 -32.23 24.98
C GLU A 216 9.22 -32.21 25.36
N GLU A 217 8.60 -33.37 25.45
CA GLU A 217 7.20 -33.60 25.81
C GLU A 217 6.86 -32.90 27.14
N GLY A 218 6.42 -31.65 27.08
CA GLY A 218 6.02 -30.89 28.27
C GLY A 218 5.23 -29.62 28.03
N GLU A 219 5.64 -28.78 27.06
CA GLU A 219 4.93 -27.55 26.71
C GLU A 219 4.70 -27.50 25.20
N LYS A 220 3.43 -27.41 24.80
CA LYS A 220 3.04 -27.25 23.36
C LYS A 220 3.38 -25.86 22.87
N LEU A 221 4.67 -25.55 22.77
CA LEU A 221 5.13 -24.30 22.18
C LEU A 221 5.24 -24.46 20.66
N HIS A 222 4.63 -23.56 19.92
CA HIS A 222 4.65 -23.53 18.46
C HIS A 222 5.54 -22.40 17.96
N ARG A 223 6.25 -22.67 16.87
CA ARG A 223 7.01 -21.65 16.16
C ARG A 223 6.05 -20.71 15.41
N VAL A 224 6.11 -19.41 15.72
CA VAL A 224 5.31 -18.36 15.09
C VAL A 224 6.23 -17.32 14.46
N GLU A 225 5.98 -16.96 13.21
CA GLU A 225 6.62 -15.82 12.55
C GLU A 225 5.75 -14.56 12.77
N ALA A 226 6.33 -13.56 13.41
CA ALA A 226 5.69 -12.31 13.78
C ALA A 226 6.37 -11.15 13.04
N VAL A 227 5.71 -10.54 12.06
CA VAL A 227 6.22 -9.34 11.38
C VAL A 227 5.81 -8.11 12.18
N LEU A 228 6.80 -7.30 12.58
CA LEU A 228 6.58 -6.11 13.40
C LEU A 228 5.87 -5.03 12.61
N GLY A 229 4.77 -4.54 13.15
CA GLY A 229 4.04 -3.40 12.62
C GLY A 229 4.50 -2.07 13.22
N ALA A 230 4.11 -0.97 12.60
CA ALA A 230 4.42 0.39 13.05
C ALA A 230 3.95 0.69 14.49
N ARG A 231 2.99 -0.07 15.03
CA ARG A 231 2.47 0.09 16.39
C ARG A 231 3.18 -0.78 17.44
N PHE A 232 4.20 -1.51 17.04
CA PHE A 232 4.98 -2.29 18.01
C PHE A 232 5.75 -1.36 18.96
N PRO A 233 5.57 -1.46 20.29
CA PRO A 233 6.15 -0.50 21.24
C PRO A 233 7.68 -0.54 21.33
N GLY A 234 8.31 -1.61 20.82
CA GLY A 234 9.76 -1.80 20.78
C GLY A 234 10.43 -1.29 19.50
N ILE A 235 9.71 -0.60 18.60
CA ILE A 235 10.32 0.00 17.40
C ILE A 235 11.40 1.03 17.79
N ASN A 236 12.54 0.98 17.11
CA ASN A 236 13.74 1.77 17.35
C ASN A 236 14.36 1.56 18.75
N LYS A 237 14.05 0.45 19.43
CA LYS A 237 14.68 0.04 20.67
C LYS A 237 15.42 -1.27 20.48
N LYS A 238 16.44 -1.53 21.32
CA LYS A 238 17.09 -2.83 21.38
C LYS A 238 16.14 -3.84 22.04
N LEU A 239 16.24 -5.10 21.62
CA LEU A 239 15.38 -6.15 22.20
C LEU A 239 15.53 -6.25 23.73
N LYS A 240 16.74 -6.04 24.28
CA LYS A 240 16.98 -6.02 25.74
C LYS A 240 16.22 -4.92 26.48
N ASP A 241 15.98 -3.77 25.83
CA ASP A 241 15.27 -2.64 26.42
C ASP A 241 13.75 -2.86 26.40
N PHE A 242 13.32 -3.92 25.70
CA PHE A 242 11.93 -4.31 25.56
C PHE A 242 11.75 -5.79 25.91
N ASN A 243 11.28 -6.07 27.10
CA ASN A 243 11.07 -7.46 27.56
C ASN A 243 9.89 -8.10 26.81
N PHE A 244 10.19 -8.69 25.64
CA PHE A 244 9.20 -9.28 24.74
C PHE A 244 8.43 -10.43 25.43
N GLN A 245 9.13 -11.31 26.15
CA GLN A 245 8.51 -12.45 26.83
C GLN A 245 7.49 -12.01 27.89
N ARG A 246 7.81 -10.97 28.66
CA ARG A 246 6.90 -10.45 29.69
C ARG A 246 5.65 -9.80 29.10
N HIS A 247 5.78 -9.12 27.93
CA HIS A 247 4.67 -8.39 27.32
C HIS A 247 3.78 -9.28 26.45
N TYR A 248 4.36 -10.26 25.79
CA TYR A 248 3.66 -11.08 24.79
C TYR A 248 3.57 -12.56 25.14
N GLY A 249 4.25 -13.05 26.17
CA GLY A 249 4.20 -14.45 26.56
C GLY A 249 4.93 -15.40 25.61
N ALA A 250 5.83 -14.88 24.78
CA ALA A 250 6.55 -15.67 23.78
C ALA A 250 8.05 -15.35 23.82
N GLU A 251 8.88 -16.35 23.53
CA GLU A 251 10.33 -16.22 23.51
C GLU A 251 10.83 -15.98 22.09
N VAL A 252 11.66 -14.94 21.90
CA VAL A 252 12.27 -14.64 20.60
C VAL A 252 13.48 -15.55 20.38
N LYS A 253 13.46 -16.37 19.33
CA LYS A 253 14.55 -17.28 18.96
C LYS A 253 15.39 -16.75 17.80
N GLU A 254 14.82 -15.88 16.97
CA GLU A 254 15.48 -15.36 15.79
C GLU A 254 14.90 -13.99 15.41
N ILE A 255 15.76 -13.09 14.93
CA ILE A 255 15.37 -11.80 14.34
C ILE A 255 15.86 -11.76 12.90
N LYS A 256 14.94 -11.48 11.95
CA LYS A 256 15.24 -11.20 10.56
C LYS A 256 14.97 -9.73 10.31
N THR A 257 16.00 -8.95 10.10
CA THR A 257 15.84 -7.50 9.87
C THR A 257 15.42 -7.21 8.43
N ARG A 258 14.77 -6.07 8.23
CA ARG A 258 14.40 -5.56 6.90
C ARG A 258 15.59 -5.46 5.92
N ASN A 259 16.82 -5.37 6.41
CA ASN A 259 18.03 -5.36 5.58
C ASN A 259 18.50 -6.77 5.16
N GLY A 260 17.73 -7.82 5.48
CA GLY A 260 18.07 -9.20 5.18
C GLY A 260 19.18 -9.79 6.07
N GLN A 261 19.53 -9.12 7.16
CA GLN A 261 20.40 -9.67 8.18
C GLN A 261 19.59 -10.58 9.11
N ARG A 262 20.21 -11.67 9.52
CA ARG A 262 19.61 -12.66 10.40
C ARG A 262 20.45 -12.81 11.65
N PHE A 263 19.79 -12.71 12.79
CA PHE A 263 20.39 -12.86 14.09
C PHE A 263 19.76 -14.07 14.81
N VAL A 264 20.58 -15.01 15.25
CA VAL A 264 20.21 -16.19 16.06
C VAL A 264 20.90 -16.14 17.43
N SER A 265 22.00 -15.39 17.53
CA SER A 265 22.73 -15.10 18.74
C SER A 265 22.84 -13.60 18.95
N ASN A 266 23.05 -13.16 20.20
CA ASN A 266 23.11 -11.75 20.58
C ASN A 266 21.84 -10.95 20.19
N LEU A 267 20.67 -11.58 20.26
CA LEU A 267 19.39 -10.99 19.91
C LEU A 267 19.09 -9.72 20.71
N GLU A 268 19.58 -9.64 21.92
CA GLU A 268 19.36 -8.55 22.87
C GLU A 268 19.92 -7.19 22.39
N GLU A 269 20.97 -7.20 21.57
CA GLU A 269 21.62 -5.98 21.07
C GLU A 269 21.00 -5.48 19.75
N VAL A 270 20.12 -6.24 19.14
CA VAL A 270 19.47 -5.89 17.86
C VAL A 270 18.43 -4.81 18.08
N VAL A 271 18.53 -3.72 17.30
CA VAL A 271 17.51 -2.67 17.26
C VAL A 271 16.39 -3.11 16.33
N LEU A 272 15.17 -3.10 16.83
CA LEU A 272 13.98 -3.54 16.11
C LEU A 272 13.38 -2.41 15.26
N HIS A 273 13.01 -2.72 14.03
CA HIS A 273 12.37 -1.78 13.11
C HIS A 273 11.04 -2.33 12.58
N GLU A 274 10.21 -1.46 12.06
CA GLU A 274 9.01 -1.87 11.35
C GLU A 274 9.38 -2.76 10.15
N GLY A 275 8.62 -3.85 9.96
CA GLY A 275 8.90 -4.84 8.92
C GLY A 275 9.92 -5.91 9.30
N ASP A 276 10.63 -5.79 10.43
CA ASP A 276 11.45 -6.89 10.95
C ASP A 276 10.56 -8.08 11.31
N THR A 277 11.06 -9.28 11.09
CA THR A 277 10.37 -10.52 11.44
C THR A 277 11.02 -11.17 12.66
N LEU A 278 10.26 -11.33 13.73
CA LEU A 278 10.64 -12.12 14.88
C LEU A 278 10.15 -13.56 14.69
N VAL A 279 11.02 -14.52 14.91
CA VAL A 279 10.63 -15.91 15.05
C VAL A 279 10.54 -16.20 16.53
N VAL A 280 9.34 -16.49 17.00
CA VAL A 280 9.05 -16.68 18.42
C VAL A 280 8.54 -18.09 18.69
N MET A 281 8.83 -18.60 19.89
CA MET A 281 8.19 -19.80 20.44
C MET A 281 7.05 -19.34 21.34
N ALA A 282 5.84 -19.76 21.04
CA ALA A 282 4.62 -19.31 21.69
C ALA A 282 3.62 -20.45 21.85
N ASP A 283 2.73 -20.35 22.81
CA ASP A 283 1.63 -21.29 23.04
C ASP A 283 0.47 -21.09 22.02
N ASP A 284 -0.52 -21.98 22.06
CA ASP A 284 -1.71 -21.95 21.20
C ASP A 284 -2.55 -20.68 21.38
N THR A 285 -2.39 -19.94 22.46
CA THR A 285 -3.17 -18.73 22.77
C THR A 285 -2.56 -17.46 22.16
N PHE A 286 -1.30 -17.52 21.74
CA PHE A 286 -0.56 -16.36 21.24
C PHE A 286 -1.21 -15.76 19.98
N ILE A 287 -1.48 -16.59 18.96
CA ILE A 287 -2.10 -16.12 17.71
C ILE A 287 -3.53 -15.62 17.93
N PRO A 288 -4.43 -16.33 18.66
CA PRO A 288 -5.75 -15.81 18.99
C PRO A 288 -5.72 -14.49 19.77
N THR A 289 -4.74 -14.31 20.66
CA THR A 289 -4.62 -13.10 21.49
C THR A 289 -4.08 -11.90 20.70
N TRP A 290 -3.05 -12.11 19.91
CA TRP A 290 -2.29 -11.04 19.25
C TRP A 290 -2.51 -10.93 17.75
N GLY A 291 -3.15 -11.92 17.11
CA GLY A 291 -3.39 -11.94 15.66
C GLY A 291 -4.31 -10.83 15.15
N GLU A 292 -5.19 -10.31 16.01
CA GLU A 292 -6.02 -9.14 15.73
C GLU A 292 -5.38 -7.80 16.19
N SER A 293 -4.17 -7.88 16.72
CA SER A 293 -3.46 -6.70 17.23
C SER A 293 -2.77 -5.96 16.07
N SER A 294 -2.84 -4.65 16.07
CA SER A 294 -2.10 -3.81 15.11
C SER A 294 -0.60 -3.69 15.43
N VAL A 295 -0.12 -4.43 16.42
CA VAL A 295 1.28 -4.51 16.85
C VAL A 295 2.08 -5.36 15.88
N PHE A 296 1.48 -6.45 15.39
CA PHE A 296 2.06 -7.31 14.37
C PHE A 296 1.28 -7.14 13.07
N VAL A 297 1.99 -6.91 11.96
CA VAL A 297 1.38 -6.87 10.62
C VAL A 297 0.97 -8.27 10.20
N LEU A 298 1.72 -9.27 10.65
CA LEU A 298 1.47 -10.66 10.38
C LEU A 298 1.88 -11.51 11.59
N LEU A 299 1.01 -12.44 11.97
CA LEU A 299 1.32 -13.56 12.86
C LEU A 299 0.91 -14.85 12.17
N THR A 300 1.82 -15.80 11.98
CA THR A 300 1.49 -17.06 11.32
C THR A 300 2.28 -18.23 11.86
N ASN A 301 1.57 -19.33 12.10
CA ASN A 301 2.12 -20.66 12.29
C ASN A 301 1.85 -21.58 11.09
N GLY A 302 1.35 -21.02 9.96
CA GLY A 302 0.98 -21.78 8.77
C GLY A 302 -0.45 -22.34 8.78
N ASN A 303 -1.16 -22.31 9.91
CA ASN A 303 -2.53 -22.79 10.05
C ASN A 303 -3.47 -21.64 10.41
N GLU A 304 -4.21 -21.09 9.46
CA GLU A 304 -5.35 -20.22 9.77
C GLU A 304 -6.57 -21.09 10.14
N PRO A 305 -7.20 -20.87 11.30
CA PRO A 305 -8.45 -21.53 11.62
C PRO A 305 -9.57 -21.08 10.68
N ASP A 306 -10.24 -22.01 10.08
CA ASP A 306 -11.39 -21.79 9.16
C ASP A 306 -12.65 -21.46 9.97
N THR A 307 -12.68 -20.27 10.59
CA THR A 307 -13.66 -19.89 11.63
C THR A 307 -14.99 -19.37 11.10
N SER A 308 -15.11 -19.10 9.79
CA SER A 308 -16.32 -18.48 9.22
C SER A 308 -17.16 -19.44 8.38
N GLY A 309 -18.46 -19.56 8.70
CA GLY A 309 -19.40 -20.40 7.95
C GLY A 309 -19.56 -19.97 6.49
N LYS A 310 -19.83 -20.94 5.57
CA LYS A 310 -19.98 -20.68 4.12
C LYS A 310 -20.95 -19.52 3.80
N LYS A 311 -22.02 -19.35 4.58
CA LYS A 311 -23.01 -18.28 4.40
C LYS A 311 -22.41 -16.88 4.60
N LYS A 312 -21.60 -16.69 5.65
CA LYS A 312 -20.93 -15.39 5.91
C LYS A 312 -19.97 -15.00 4.80
N ARG A 313 -19.23 -15.96 4.24
CA ARG A 313 -18.29 -15.73 3.13
C ARG A 313 -18.98 -15.25 1.86
N TRP A 314 -20.01 -15.95 1.42
CA TRP A 314 -20.80 -15.56 0.25
C TRP A 314 -21.49 -14.22 0.43
N PHE A 315 -21.98 -13.94 1.64
CA PHE A 315 -22.63 -12.67 1.95
C PHE A 315 -21.63 -11.50 1.89
N ALA A 316 -20.41 -11.67 2.43
CA ALA A 316 -19.36 -10.66 2.35
C ALA A 316 -18.95 -10.36 0.89
N LEU A 317 -18.79 -11.40 0.06
CA LEU A 317 -18.54 -11.23 -1.38
C LEU A 317 -19.68 -10.53 -2.10
N LEU A 318 -20.93 -10.90 -1.81
CA LEU A 318 -22.09 -10.26 -2.40
C LEU A 318 -22.12 -8.76 -2.08
N LEU A 319 -21.87 -8.38 -0.83
CA LEU A 319 -21.81 -6.97 -0.43
C LEU A 319 -20.71 -6.22 -1.16
N LEU A 320 -19.51 -6.82 -1.31
CA LEU A 320 -18.43 -6.21 -2.08
C LEU A 320 -18.82 -5.98 -3.54
N VAL A 321 -19.40 -7.01 -4.18
CA VAL A 321 -19.84 -6.91 -5.59
C VAL A 321 -20.93 -5.86 -5.74
N LEU A 322 -21.94 -5.84 -4.84
CA LEU A 322 -23.01 -4.84 -4.86
C LEU A 322 -22.47 -3.41 -4.67
N MET A 323 -21.47 -3.22 -3.79
CA MET A 323 -20.80 -1.94 -3.59
C MET A 323 -20.14 -1.46 -4.89
N ILE A 324 -19.37 -2.33 -5.54
CA ILE A 324 -18.64 -2.00 -6.79
C ILE A 324 -19.63 -1.72 -7.93
N VAL A 325 -20.59 -2.60 -8.13
CA VAL A 325 -21.61 -2.45 -9.19
C VAL A 325 -22.45 -1.20 -8.93
N GLY A 326 -22.86 -0.97 -7.69
CA GLY A 326 -23.63 0.21 -7.30
C GLY A 326 -22.87 1.50 -7.59
N ALA A 327 -21.60 1.59 -7.17
CA ALA A 327 -20.75 2.77 -7.45
C ALA A 327 -20.57 2.99 -8.95
N THR A 328 -20.36 1.91 -9.73
CA THR A 328 -20.18 2.01 -11.19
C THR A 328 -21.46 2.45 -11.90
N VAL A 329 -22.61 1.85 -11.53
CA VAL A 329 -23.92 2.21 -12.10
C VAL A 329 -24.33 3.62 -11.70
N GLY A 330 -24.02 4.02 -10.45
CA GLY A 330 -24.32 5.38 -9.94
C GLY A 330 -23.63 6.50 -10.73
N GLU A 331 -22.47 6.21 -11.33
CA GLU A 331 -21.73 7.17 -12.16
C GLU A 331 -22.27 7.30 -13.60
N LEU A 332 -23.14 6.40 -14.04
CA LEU A 332 -23.72 6.46 -15.40
C LEU A 332 -24.62 7.70 -15.57
N PRO A 333 -24.60 8.35 -16.76
CA PRO A 333 -25.43 9.54 -17.04
C PRO A 333 -26.92 9.30 -16.75
N VAL A 334 -27.45 8.14 -17.15
CA VAL A 334 -28.85 7.76 -16.92
C VAL A 334 -29.22 7.74 -15.44
N THR A 335 -28.30 7.25 -14.59
CA THR A 335 -28.56 7.18 -13.14
C THR A 335 -28.49 8.57 -12.50
N LYS A 336 -27.57 9.42 -12.96
CA LYS A 336 -27.46 10.83 -12.52
C LYS A 336 -28.72 11.65 -12.89
N GLU A 337 -29.30 11.40 -14.04
CA GLU A 337 -30.56 12.02 -14.47
C GLU A 337 -31.77 11.51 -13.66
N MET A 338 -31.76 10.22 -13.30
CA MET A 338 -32.86 9.60 -12.54
C MET A 338 -32.87 10.03 -11.06
N PHE A 339 -31.69 10.30 -10.48
CA PHE A 339 -31.50 10.68 -9.08
C PHE A 339 -30.64 11.95 -8.95
N PRO A 340 -31.13 13.14 -9.39
CA PRO A 340 -30.32 14.37 -9.44
C PRO A 340 -29.89 14.86 -8.05
N ASP A 341 -30.69 14.58 -7.01
CA ASP A 341 -30.46 15.06 -5.65
C ASP A 341 -29.51 14.15 -4.84
N ILE A 342 -29.22 12.94 -5.31
CA ILE A 342 -28.43 11.95 -4.58
C ILE A 342 -27.17 11.62 -5.38
N LYS A 343 -26.00 11.95 -4.82
CA LYS A 343 -24.72 11.54 -5.42
C LYS A 343 -24.45 10.07 -5.12
N LEU A 344 -24.86 9.19 -6.06
CA LEU A 344 -24.67 7.74 -5.98
C LEU A 344 -23.25 7.36 -6.41
N ASP A 345 -22.27 7.83 -5.66
CA ASP A 345 -20.84 7.58 -5.90
C ASP A 345 -20.26 6.53 -4.95
N MET A 346 -18.95 6.31 -5.06
CA MET A 346 -18.24 5.34 -4.23
C MET A 346 -18.39 5.60 -2.73
N PHE A 347 -18.38 6.87 -2.30
CA PHE A 347 -18.56 7.22 -0.88
C PHE A 347 -19.91 6.76 -0.35
N PHE A 348 -20.98 6.94 -1.14
CA PHE A 348 -22.34 6.51 -0.78
C PHE A 348 -22.40 5.00 -0.59
N PHE A 349 -21.94 4.22 -1.57
CA PHE A 349 -22.04 2.76 -1.52
C PHE A 349 -21.10 2.13 -0.49
N VAL A 350 -19.90 2.68 -0.28
CA VAL A 350 -19.00 2.17 0.76
C VAL A 350 -19.56 2.45 2.16
N SER A 351 -20.23 3.59 2.36
CA SER A 351 -20.87 3.93 3.63
C SER A 351 -21.97 2.92 3.98
N ILE A 352 -22.88 2.64 3.03
CA ILE A 352 -23.94 1.66 3.21
C ILE A 352 -23.35 0.27 3.48
N THR A 353 -22.38 -0.16 2.67
CA THR A 353 -21.74 -1.48 2.81
C THR A 353 -21.08 -1.63 4.17
N THR A 354 -20.36 -0.61 4.64
CA THR A 354 -19.73 -0.62 5.96
C THR A 354 -20.75 -0.80 7.08
N ILE A 355 -21.86 -0.07 7.03
CA ILE A 355 -22.94 -0.19 8.03
C ILE A 355 -23.55 -1.59 8.00
N ILE A 356 -23.89 -2.12 6.84
CA ILE A 356 -24.44 -3.48 6.72
C ILE A 356 -23.43 -4.51 7.27
N MET A 357 -22.15 -4.41 6.95
CA MET A 357 -21.10 -5.30 7.46
C MET A 357 -20.96 -5.21 8.99
N ALA A 358 -21.08 -4.01 9.57
CA ALA A 358 -21.04 -3.80 11.00
C ALA A 358 -22.24 -4.46 11.71
N TRP A 359 -23.47 -4.25 11.22
CA TRP A 359 -24.68 -4.83 11.79
C TRP A 359 -24.77 -6.34 11.64
N THR A 360 -24.20 -6.88 10.57
CA THR A 360 -24.15 -8.33 10.34
C THR A 360 -22.95 -9.02 11.00
N ASN A 361 -22.18 -8.29 11.81
CA ASN A 361 -21.00 -8.80 12.51
C ASN A 361 -19.99 -9.49 11.56
N LEU A 362 -19.79 -8.93 10.36
CA LEU A 362 -18.71 -9.33 9.46
C LEU A 362 -17.35 -8.87 9.98
N PHE A 363 -17.32 -7.80 10.76
CA PHE A 363 -16.19 -7.41 11.60
C PHE A 363 -16.71 -6.95 12.99
N PRO A 364 -15.88 -7.00 14.05
CA PRO A 364 -16.27 -6.57 15.40
C PRO A 364 -16.52 -5.06 15.46
N ALA A 365 -17.78 -4.62 15.34
CA ALA A 365 -18.13 -3.20 15.31
C ALA A 365 -17.66 -2.41 16.55
N ARG A 366 -17.56 -3.03 17.73
CA ARG A 366 -17.05 -2.41 18.95
C ARG A 366 -15.54 -2.07 18.89
N LYS A 367 -14.80 -2.72 17.98
CA LYS A 367 -13.35 -2.55 17.82
C LYS A 367 -12.98 -1.86 16.49
N TYR A 368 -13.94 -1.24 15.80
CA TYR A 368 -13.76 -0.72 14.43
C TYR A 368 -12.54 0.22 14.29
N THR A 369 -12.26 1.04 15.31
CA THR A 369 -11.12 1.96 15.30
C THR A 369 -9.76 1.27 15.21
N LYS A 370 -9.66 -0.02 15.61
CA LYS A 370 -8.42 -0.81 15.49
C LYS A 370 -8.08 -1.17 14.04
N TYR A 371 -9.09 -1.27 13.20
CA TYR A 371 -8.94 -1.70 11.81
C TYR A 371 -8.70 -0.54 10.86
N ILE A 372 -8.85 0.69 11.33
CA ILE A 372 -8.53 1.91 10.59
C ILE A 372 -7.06 2.24 10.78
N SER A 373 -6.32 2.39 9.69
CA SER A 373 -4.94 2.88 9.74
C SER A 373 -4.91 4.40 9.90
N TRP A 374 -4.95 4.87 11.15
CA TRP A 374 -4.96 6.30 11.49
C TRP A 374 -3.75 7.05 10.93
N ASP A 375 -2.59 6.42 10.91
CA ASP A 375 -1.37 7.03 10.36
C ASP A 375 -1.53 7.38 8.88
N ILE A 376 -2.15 6.48 8.10
CA ILE A 376 -2.46 6.74 6.69
C ILE A 376 -3.47 7.88 6.56
N LEU A 377 -4.52 7.92 7.39
CA LEU A 377 -5.52 8.98 7.33
C LEU A 377 -4.93 10.34 7.70
N ILE A 378 -4.09 10.39 8.73
CA ILE A 378 -3.37 11.61 9.12
C ILE A 378 -2.42 12.04 7.99
N THR A 379 -1.68 11.09 7.40
CA THR A 379 -0.81 11.38 6.25
C THR A 379 -1.60 12.00 5.10
N ILE A 380 -2.77 11.43 4.76
CA ILE A 380 -3.65 11.97 3.72
C ILE A 380 -4.11 13.39 4.07
N ALA A 381 -4.65 13.59 5.27
CA ALA A 381 -5.15 14.90 5.70
C ALA A 381 -4.04 15.97 5.70
N CYS A 382 -2.86 15.63 6.22
CA CYS A 382 -1.70 16.54 6.20
C CYS A 382 -1.18 16.80 4.78
N ALA A 383 -1.30 15.82 3.89
CA ALA A 383 -0.92 15.95 2.49
C ALA A 383 -1.73 17.04 1.77
N PHE A 384 -3.04 17.13 2.04
CA PHE A 384 -3.89 18.22 1.55
C PHE A 384 -3.41 19.58 2.06
N ALA A 385 -3.14 19.68 3.37
CA ALA A 385 -2.65 20.93 3.98
C ALA A 385 -1.28 21.35 3.39
N ILE A 386 -0.36 20.39 3.17
CA ILE A 386 0.93 20.66 2.54
C ILE A 386 0.74 21.14 1.10
N SER A 387 -0.12 20.48 0.32
CA SER A 387 -0.46 20.91 -1.03
C SER A 387 -0.97 22.36 -1.03
N LYS A 388 -1.86 22.71 -0.11
CA LYS A 388 -2.38 24.07 0.05
C LYS A 388 -1.27 25.07 0.40
N ALA A 389 -0.36 24.70 1.30
CA ALA A 389 0.78 25.52 1.68
C ALA A 389 1.73 25.78 0.50
N MET A 390 1.96 24.78 -0.36
CA MET A 390 2.77 24.93 -1.58
C MET A 390 2.14 25.90 -2.58
N VAL A 391 0.81 25.90 -2.70
CA VAL A 391 0.06 26.86 -3.53
C VAL A 391 0.10 28.26 -2.91
N ASN A 392 -0.26 28.39 -1.63
CA ASN A 392 -0.31 29.69 -0.95
C ASN A 392 1.04 30.41 -0.91
N SER A 393 2.14 29.68 -0.75
CA SER A 393 3.50 30.23 -0.73
C SER A 393 4.08 30.53 -2.12
N GLY A 394 3.45 30.03 -3.21
CA GLY A 394 3.99 30.11 -4.56
C GLY A 394 5.13 29.12 -4.87
N VAL A 395 5.43 28.16 -3.96
CA VAL A 395 6.44 27.13 -4.19
C VAL A 395 6.07 26.24 -5.36
N ALA A 396 4.80 25.86 -5.50
CA ALA A 396 4.33 25.05 -6.61
C ALA A 396 4.64 25.71 -7.94
N ASP A 397 4.36 27.00 -8.08
CA ASP A 397 4.60 27.78 -9.30
C ASP A 397 6.10 27.97 -9.59
N CYS A 398 6.89 28.18 -8.55
CA CYS A 398 8.35 28.32 -8.67
C CYS A 398 8.98 27.02 -9.17
N VAL A 399 8.62 25.88 -8.58
CA VAL A 399 9.14 24.56 -8.98
C VAL A 399 8.61 24.17 -10.38
N ALA A 400 7.33 24.41 -10.66
CA ALA A 400 6.76 24.16 -11.98
C ALA A 400 7.44 25.00 -13.05
N GLY A 401 7.65 26.30 -12.81
CA GLY A 401 8.38 27.18 -13.73
C GLY A 401 9.82 26.73 -13.98
N PHE A 402 10.50 26.22 -12.95
CA PHE A 402 11.83 25.62 -13.11
C PHE A 402 11.80 24.36 -13.98
N ILE A 403 10.83 23.46 -13.75
CA ILE A 403 10.66 22.23 -14.52
C ILE A 403 10.31 22.56 -15.98
N ILE A 404 9.43 23.54 -16.21
CA ILE A 404 9.05 24.02 -17.54
C ILE A 404 10.28 24.62 -18.24
N GLY A 405 11.08 25.45 -17.55
CA GLY A 405 12.30 26.04 -18.09
C GLY A 405 13.38 25.02 -18.49
N LEU A 406 13.38 23.82 -17.87
CA LEU A 406 14.26 22.72 -18.30
C LEU A 406 13.80 22.05 -19.58
N SER A 407 12.54 22.29 -20.01
CA SER A 407 11.90 21.61 -21.14
C SER A 407 11.52 22.58 -22.29
N ASP A 408 12.16 23.75 -22.35
CA ASP A 408 11.78 24.95 -23.16
C ASP A 408 11.27 24.73 -24.62
N ASP A 409 11.50 23.54 -25.22
CA ASP A 409 11.05 23.24 -26.59
C ASP A 409 10.25 21.93 -26.74
N TYR A 410 10.01 21.17 -25.64
CA TYR A 410 9.55 19.77 -25.75
C TYR A 410 8.06 19.52 -25.46
N GLY A 411 7.32 20.54 -25.02
CA GLY A 411 5.87 20.45 -24.80
C GLY A 411 5.43 19.60 -23.60
N PRO A 412 4.09 19.41 -23.40
CA PRO A 412 3.51 18.80 -22.22
C PRO A 412 3.88 17.31 -22.04
N HIS A 413 4.25 16.60 -23.10
CA HIS A 413 4.65 15.18 -23.04
C HIS A 413 5.92 14.95 -22.24
N VAL A 414 6.92 15.82 -22.40
CA VAL A 414 8.18 15.71 -21.65
C VAL A 414 7.96 16.08 -20.20
N LEU A 415 7.12 17.08 -19.92
CA LEU A 415 6.76 17.46 -18.56
C LEU A 415 6.01 16.33 -17.83
N LEU A 416 5.15 15.60 -18.53
CA LEU A 416 4.49 14.41 -18.00
C LEU A 416 5.52 13.33 -17.64
N ALA A 417 6.54 13.10 -18.49
CA ALA A 417 7.61 12.16 -18.23
C ALA A 417 8.46 12.58 -17.01
N ILE A 418 8.82 13.86 -16.92
CA ILE A 418 9.57 14.42 -15.79
C ILE A 418 8.77 14.26 -14.50
N LEU A 419 7.47 14.59 -14.51
CA LEU A 419 6.61 14.44 -13.33
C LEU A 419 6.48 12.98 -12.90
N PHE A 420 6.40 12.03 -13.86
CA PHE A 420 6.46 10.60 -13.54
C PHE A 420 7.75 10.26 -12.79
N VAL A 421 8.91 10.65 -13.34
CA VAL A 421 10.22 10.32 -12.74
C VAL A 421 10.36 10.91 -11.33
N ILE A 422 9.98 12.18 -11.14
CA ILE A 422 10.02 12.84 -9.82
C ILE A 422 9.11 12.10 -8.83
N THR A 423 7.87 11.81 -9.23
CA THR A 423 6.91 11.10 -8.37
C THR A 423 7.39 9.69 -8.04
N ASN A 424 7.96 8.98 -9.03
CA ASN A 424 8.49 7.64 -8.84
C ASN A 424 9.74 7.62 -7.94
N LEU A 425 10.62 8.60 -8.04
CA LEU A 425 11.74 8.74 -7.10
C LEU A 425 11.24 9.00 -5.68
N PHE A 426 10.24 9.84 -5.51
CA PHE A 426 9.67 10.09 -4.19
C PHE A 426 9.06 8.81 -3.60
N THR A 427 8.26 8.07 -4.37
CA THR A 427 7.59 6.87 -3.85
C THR A 427 8.56 5.74 -3.49
N GLU A 428 9.74 5.69 -4.09
CA GLU A 428 10.79 4.73 -3.70
C GLU A 428 11.51 5.11 -2.39
N LEU A 429 11.43 6.38 -1.97
CA LEU A 429 12.08 6.90 -0.77
C LEU A 429 11.12 7.13 0.40
N ILE A 430 9.85 7.46 0.09
CA ILE A 430 8.81 7.79 1.06
C ILE A 430 7.54 6.99 0.75
N THR A 431 6.46 7.21 1.50
CA THR A 431 5.20 6.51 1.23
C THR A 431 4.51 7.00 -0.05
N ASN A 432 3.80 6.12 -0.75
CA ASN A 432 3.07 6.43 -1.98
C ASN A 432 2.11 7.63 -1.83
N ASN A 433 1.38 7.69 -0.71
CA ASN A 433 0.44 8.76 -0.44
C ASN A 433 1.14 10.11 -0.28
N ALA A 434 2.29 10.14 0.39
CA ALA A 434 3.09 11.35 0.53
C ALA A 434 3.71 11.78 -0.81
N ALA A 435 4.20 10.84 -1.61
CA ALA A 435 4.74 11.11 -2.94
C ALA A 435 3.68 11.72 -3.87
N ALA A 436 2.47 11.13 -3.90
CA ALA A 436 1.34 11.65 -4.67
C ALA A 436 0.94 13.05 -4.23
N ALA A 437 0.91 13.29 -2.91
CA ALA A 437 0.56 14.58 -2.34
C ALA A 437 1.54 15.71 -2.69
N LEU A 438 2.83 15.41 -2.72
CA LEU A 438 3.86 16.37 -3.10
C LEU A 438 3.86 16.65 -4.61
N ALA A 439 3.53 15.65 -5.43
CA ALA A 439 3.48 15.78 -6.88
C ALA A 439 2.21 16.50 -7.37
N PHE A 440 1.09 16.39 -6.64
CA PHE A 440 -0.20 16.94 -7.07
C PHE A 440 -0.20 18.47 -7.30
N PRO A 441 0.30 19.33 -6.38
CA PRO A 441 0.33 20.77 -6.62
C PRO A 441 1.27 21.16 -7.78
N LEU A 442 2.32 20.37 -8.04
CA LEU A 442 3.18 20.56 -9.19
C LEU A 442 2.42 20.29 -10.51
N ALA A 443 1.61 19.21 -10.54
CA ALA A 443 0.75 18.90 -11.69
C ALA A 443 -0.25 20.03 -11.99
N LEU A 444 -0.90 20.57 -10.94
CA LEU A 444 -1.82 21.69 -11.08
C LEU A 444 -1.11 22.94 -11.63
N SER A 445 0.04 23.28 -11.06
CA SER A 445 0.78 24.47 -11.50
C SER A 445 1.33 24.32 -12.90
N ILE A 446 1.88 23.13 -13.28
CA ILE A 446 2.35 22.85 -14.65
C ILE A 446 1.21 23.00 -15.64
N SER A 447 0.06 22.37 -15.39
CA SER A 447 -1.09 22.43 -16.30
C SER A 447 -1.65 23.84 -16.45
N ALA A 448 -1.71 24.61 -15.34
CA ALA A 448 -2.17 25.99 -15.35
C ALA A 448 -1.23 26.92 -16.14
N GLN A 449 0.09 26.79 -15.96
CA GLN A 449 1.09 27.61 -16.67
C GLN A 449 1.13 27.30 -18.17
N LEU A 450 0.87 26.05 -18.57
CA LEU A 450 0.80 25.64 -19.97
C LEU A 450 -0.58 25.91 -20.61
N GLY A 451 -1.62 26.16 -19.81
CA GLY A 451 -3.00 26.28 -20.29
C GLY A 451 -3.58 24.99 -20.87
N VAL A 452 -3.16 23.83 -20.30
CA VAL A 452 -3.58 22.49 -20.76
C VAL A 452 -4.42 21.78 -19.69
N SER A 453 -5.11 20.69 -20.08
CA SER A 453 -5.87 19.87 -19.15
C SER A 453 -4.97 19.23 -18.08
N PRO A 454 -5.33 19.29 -16.79
CA PRO A 454 -4.55 18.66 -15.73
C PRO A 454 -4.74 17.14 -15.64
N THR A 455 -5.78 16.58 -16.27
CA THR A 455 -6.16 15.16 -16.15
C THR A 455 -5.01 14.19 -16.48
N PRO A 456 -4.24 14.35 -17.58
CA PRO A 456 -3.10 13.50 -17.86
C PRO A 456 -2.06 13.50 -16.75
N PHE A 457 -1.81 14.66 -16.13
CA PHE A 457 -0.86 14.80 -15.01
C PHE A 457 -1.39 14.15 -13.74
N PHE A 458 -2.69 14.18 -13.47
CA PHE A 458 -3.28 13.47 -12.33
C PHE A 458 -3.15 11.95 -12.49
N VAL A 459 -3.43 11.44 -13.70
CA VAL A 459 -3.29 10.01 -14.01
C VAL A 459 -1.84 9.57 -13.87
N VAL A 460 -0.88 10.34 -14.37
CA VAL A 460 0.54 9.97 -14.27
C VAL A 460 1.01 9.92 -12.83
N ILE A 461 0.53 10.79 -11.94
CA ILE A 461 0.84 10.74 -10.51
C ILE A 461 0.32 9.44 -9.89
N CYS A 462 -0.91 9.02 -10.19
CA CYS A 462 -1.46 7.76 -9.70
C CYS A 462 -0.59 6.56 -10.11
N MET A 463 -0.17 6.51 -11.38
CA MET A 463 0.67 5.43 -11.90
C MET A 463 2.07 5.47 -11.29
N ALA A 464 2.72 6.63 -11.27
CA ALA A 464 4.09 6.81 -10.77
C ALA A 464 4.21 6.58 -9.27
N ALA A 465 3.30 7.13 -8.46
CA ALA A 465 3.31 6.98 -7.01
C ALA A 465 3.03 5.53 -6.58
N SER A 466 2.27 4.77 -7.37
CA SER A 466 2.01 3.36 -7.10
C SER A 466 3.13 2.43 -7.61
N ALA A 467 3.97 2.90 -8.55
CA ALA A 467 5.05 2.12 -9.14
C ALA A 467 6.29 2.07 -8.22
N SER A 468 6.15 1.51 -7.03
CA SER A 468 7.24 1.35 -6.06
C SER A 468 7.69 -0.11 -6.04
N PHE A 469 8.49 -0.48 -7.04
CA PHE A 469 8.96 -1.85 -7.23
C PHE A 469 10.44 -2.03 -6.89
N SER A 470 11.26 -0.97 -6.99
CA SER A 470 12.72 -1.10 -6.87
C SER A 470 13.20 -1.20 -5.43
N THR A 471 12.40 -0.75 -4.46
CA THR A 471 12.77 -0.81 -3.04
C THR A 471 11.73 -1.56 -2.21
N PRO A 472 12.17 -2.22 -1.12
CA PRO A 472 11.22 -2.82 -0.19
C PRO A 472 10.52 -1.75 0.68
N ILE A 473 11.11 -0.57 0.86
CA ILE A 473 10.68 0.46 1.81
C ILE A 473 9.47 1.22 1.26
N GLY A 474 9.45 1.50 -0.04
CA GLY A 474 8.43 2.35 -0.66
C GLY A 474 7.01 1.79 -0.57
N TYR A 475 6.82 0.47 -0.44
CA TYR A 475 5.50 -0.15 -0.33
C TYR A 475 5.42 -1.16 0.80
N GLN A 476 4.38 -1.05 1.64
CA GLN A 476 4.18 -1.95 2.78
C GLN A 476 4.11 -3.43 2.39
N THR A 477 3.54 -3.76 1.24
CA THR A 477 3.48 -5.14 0.73
C THR A 477 4.85 -5.70 0.39
N ASN A 478 5.78 -4.85 -0.07
CA ASN A 478 7.17 -5.24 -0.32
C ASN A 478 7.89 -5.56 0.98
N LEU A 479 7.71 -4.76 2.03
CA LEU A 479 8.28 -5.02 3.36
C LEU A 479 7.79 -6.37 3.92
N ILE A 480 6.50 -6.66 3.79
CA ILE A 480 5.92 -7.92 4.27
C ILE A 480 6.57 -9.12 3.58
N VAL A 481 6.62 -9.10 2.24
CA VAL A 481 7.20 -10.24 1.50
C VAL A 481 8.71 -10.33 1.67
N GLN A 482 9.40 -9.21 1.91
CA GLN A 482 10.82 -9.19 2.23
C GLN A 482 11.10 -10.00 3.49
N GLY A 483 10.37 -9.72 4.57
CA GLY A 483 10.52 -10.43 5.85
C GLY A 483 10.20 -11.92 5.72
N ILE A 484 9.04 -12.26 5.11
CA ILE A 484 8.60 -13.64 4.96
C ILE A 484 9.53 -14.45 4.05
N GLY A 485 10.01 -13.85 2.96
CA GLY A 485 10.82 -14.51 1.92
C GLY A 485 12.32 -14.40 2.15
N ASN A 486 12.76 -13.69 3.19
CA ASN A 486 14.17 -13.45 3.50
C ASN A 486 14.94 -12.83 2.30
N TYR A 487 14.31 -11.85 1.62
CA TYR A 487 14.94 -11.17 0.49
C TYR A 487 15.92 -10.08 0.92
N LYS A 488 16.93 -9.85 0.07
CA LYS A 488 17.83 -8.70 0.19
C LYS A 488 17.26 -7.52 -0.58
N PHE A 489 17.68 -6.32 -0.21
CA PHE A 489 17.36 -5.10 -0.93
C PHE A 489 17.67 -5.22 -2.44
N THR A 490 18.82 -5.80 -2.77
CA THR A 490 19.26 -6.01 -4.16
C THR A 490 18.34 -6.91 -4.98
N ASP A 491 17.56 -7.79 -4.35
CA ASP A 491 16.61 -8.64 -5.07
C ASP A 491 15.45 -7.80 -5.61
N PHE A 492 14.99 -6.79 -4.84
CA PHE A 492 13.98 -5.82 -5.28
C PHE A 492 14.51 -4.94 -6.42
N VAL A 493 15.71 -4.37 -6.27
CA VAL A 493 16.32 -3.54 -7.34
C VAL A 493 16.41 -4.33 -8.64
N ARG A 494 16.87 -5.60 -8.58
CA ARG A 494 17.13 -6.42 -9.77
C ARG A 494 15.86 -6.72 -10.57
N ILE A 495 14.75 -7.00 -9.91
CA ILE A 495 13.50 -7.33 -10.60
C ILE A 495 12.56 -6.11 -10.70
N GLY A 496 12.65 -5.15 -9.76
CA GLY A 496 11.75 -4.00 -9.69
C GLY A 496 12.14 -2.86 -10.63
N LEU A 497 13.44 -2.56 -10.78
CA LEU A 497 13.86 -1.45 -11.62
C LEU A 497 13.41 -1.60 -13.10
N PRO A 498 13.55 -2.76 -13.75
CA PRO A 498 13.00 -2.94 -15.09
C PRO A 498 11.48 -2.80 -15.13
N LEU A 499 10.77 -3.21 -14.07
CA LEU A 499 9.31 -3.06 -13.99
C LEU A 499 8.91 -1.58 -13.84
N ASN A 500 9.66 -0.77 -13.08
CA ASN A 500 9.47 0.69 -13.05
C ASN A 500 9.64 1.32 -14.44
N ILE A 501 10.66 0.88 -15.19
CA ILE A 501 10.89 1.36 -16.55
C ILE A 501 9.72 0.97 -17.48
N ILE A 502 9.21 -0.25 -17.38
CA ILE A 502 8.04 -0.70 -18.16
C ILE A 502 6.82 0.18 -17.82
N THR A 503 6.56 0.41 -16.53
CA THR A 503 5.45 1.25 -16.08
C THR A 503 5.61 2.69 -16.58
N PHE A 504 6.82 3.25 -16.51
CA PHE A 504 7.16 4.56 -17.04
C PHE A 504 6.84 4.66 -18.53
N LEU A 505 7.39 3.75 -19.34
CA LEU A 505 7.23 3.79 -20.81
C LEU A 505 5.75 3.69 -21.21
N ILE A 506 5.01 2.75 -20.61
CA ILE A 506 3.59 2.57 -20.92
C ILE A 506 2.80 3.81 -20.49
N SER A 507 3.06 4.37 -19.31
CA SER A 507 2.37 5.57 -18.82
C SER A 507 2.62 6.78 -19.73
N VAL A 508 3.87 7.06 -20.06
CA VAL A 508 4.24 8.23 -20.89
C VAL A 508 3.69 8.13 -22.31
N ILE A 509 3.58 6.91 -22.86
CA ILE A 509 3.03 6.71 -24.21
C ILE A 509 1.50 6.70 -24.19
N LEU A 510 0.86 5.96 -23.29
CA LEU A 510 -0.60 5.74 -23.36
C LEU A 510 -1.41 6.89 -22.75
N ILE A 511 -0.91 7.55 -21.70
CA ILE A 511 -1.69 8.61 -21.05
C ILE A 511 -2.05 9.73 -22.03
N PRO A 512 -1.11 10.31 -22.81
CA PRO A 512 -1.44 11.35 -23.77
C PRO A 512 -2.32 10.90 -24.95
N LEU A 513 -2.35 9.58 -25.22
CA LEU A 513 -3.21 9.02 -26.27
C LEU A 513 -4.67 8.85 -25.80
N ILE A 514 -4.89 8.74 -24.49
CA ILE A 514 -6.21 8.51 -23.91
C ILE A 514 -6.84 9.81 -23.40
N TRP A 515 -6.04 10.67 -22.81
CA TRP A 515 -6.46 11.98 -22.31
C TRP A 515 -5.67 13.08 -23.03
N ASN A 516 -6.39 13.95 -23.71
CA ASN A 516 -5.78 15.11 -24.39
C ASN A 516 -5.30 16.14 -23.34
N PHE A 517 -4.21 16.80 -23.65
CA PHE A 517 -3.71 17.95 -22.89
C PHE A 517 -4.57 19.19 -23.06
#